data_b930fc0819f46a060996e292a00fa8fa
#
_entry.id   b930fc0819f46a060996e292a00fa8fa
#
_cell.length_a   1.000
_cell.length_b   1.000
_cell.length_c   1.000
_cell.angle_alpha   90.00
_cell.angle_beta   90.00
_cell.angle_gamma   90.00
#
_symmetry.space_group_name_H-M   'P 1'
#
loop_
_entity.id
_entity.type
_entity.pdbx_description
1 polymer ?
#
loop_
_entity_poly.entity_id
_entity_poly.type
_entity_poly.pdbx_seq_one_letter_code
_entity_poly.pdbx_strand_id
1 'polypeptide(L)'
;MYKRQVYGFFGLVVLVPLVQNIFGVAGNTMLTASVLLGIMILPTIIGVSESAIRAVPTSYYEGSLALGASHERSVFFATLPAARSGILAGVVLGIGRAIGETMAVVMVAGNKARMPQGLLDGVRTMTANIVMEMGYATDLHREALIATAVVLFVFILIINVTFSLLRRKDRA
;
A
#
# COMPACT_ATOMS: atom_id res chain seq x y z
N MET A 1 -15.68 -5.48 -5.61
CA MET A 1 -15.80 -5.83 -4.19
C MET A 1 -15.15 -7.18 -3.88
N TYR A 2 -15.43 -8.22 -4.65
CA TYR A 2 -14.92 -9.60 -4.44
C TYR A 2 -13.40 -9.77 -4.43
N LYS A 3 -12.63 -9.01 -5.22
CA LYS A 3 -11.16 -9.17 -5.31
C LYS A 3 -10.44 -9.01 -3.96
N ARG A 4 -10.87 -8.08 -3.11
CA ARG A 4 -10.25 -7.84 -1.79
C ARG A 4 -10.51 -9.00 -0.82
N GLN A 5 -11.72 -9.56 -0.85
CA GLN A 5 -12.06 -10.73 -0.05
C GLN A 5 -11.26 -11.96 -0.47
N VAL A 6 -11.08 -12.14 -1.79
CA VAL A 6 -10.25 -13.24 -2.34
C VAL A 6 -8.79 -13.11 -1.88
N TYR A 7 -8.20 -11.92 -1.91
CA TYR A 7 -6.85 -11.70 -1.40
C TYR A 7 -6.77 -11.93 0.11
N GLY A 8 -7.75 -11.45 0.89
CA GLY A 8 -7.79 -11.71 2.33
C GLY A 8 -7.88 -13.20 2.65
N PHE A 9 -8.74 -13.93 1.94
CA PHE A 9 -8.88 -15.38 2.06
C PHE A 9 -7.60 -16.13 1.62
N PHE A 10 -6.97 -15.72 0.52
CA PHE A 10 -5.66 -16.22 0.11
C PHE A 10 -4.60 -16.01 1.20
N GLY A 11 -4.57 -14.82 1.80
CA GLY A 11 -3.69 -14.52 2.93
C GLY A 11 -3.90 -15.47 4.11
N LEU A 12 -5.17 -15.74 4.46
CA LEU A 12 -5.52 -16.62 5.56
C LEU A 12 -5.14 -18.09 5.28
N VAL A 13 -5.41 -18.58 4.07
CA VAL A 13 -5.24 -20.01 3.73
C VAL A 13 -3.80 -20.35 3.32
N VAL A 14 -3.06 -19.41 2.74
CA VAL A 14 -1.72 -19.65 2.20
C VAL A 14 -0.64 -18.95 3.02
N LEU A 15 -0.74 -17.62 3.22
CA LEU A 15 0.32 -16.85 3.88
C LEU A 15 0.40 -17.13 5.38
N VAL A 16 -0.73 -17.26 6.06
CA VAL A 16 -0.75 -17.53 7.51
C VAL A 16 -0.08 -18.88 7.83
N PRO A 17 -0.45 -20.01 7.20
CA PRO A 17 0.24 -21.28 7.43
C PRO A 17 1.71 -21.27 7.00
N LEU A 18 2.04 -20.56 5.94
CA LEU A 18 3.43 -20.42 5.47
C LEU A 18 4.30 -19.71 6.53
N VAL A 19 3.83 -18.61 7.08
CA VAL A 19 4.53 -17.88 8.16
C VAL A 19 4.58 -18.73 9.43
N GLN A 20 3.52 -19.45 9.76
CA GLN A 20 3.47 -20.38 10.88
C GLN A 20 4.53 -21.48 10.78
N ASN A 21 4.66 -22.09 9.59
CA ASN A 21 5.62 -23.17 9.37
C ASN A 21 7.09 -22.68 9.38
N ILE A 22 7.34 -21.44 8.88
CA ILE A 22 8.71 -20.90 8.80
C ILE A 22 9.18 -20.38 10.17
N PHE A 23 8.32 -19.69 10.90
CA PHE A 23 8.71 -18.97 12.12
C PHE A 23 8.24 -19.63 13.42
N GLY A 24 7.42 -20.69 13.36
CA GLY A 24 6.89 -21.37 14.55
C GLY A 24 5.94 -20.51 15.41
N VAL A 25 5.33 -19.47 14.84
CA VAL A 25 4.39 -18.56 15.52
C VAL A 25 2.97 -18.75 15.01
N ALA A 26 2.00 -18.05 15.60
CA ALA A 26 0.56 -18.17 15.23
C ALA A 26 0.23 -17.82 13.76
N GLY A 27 1.17 -17.29 12.99
CA GLY A 27 1.02 -16.95 11.57
C GLY A 27 0.19 -15.69 11.30
N ASN A 28 -0.79 -15.37 12.12
CA ASN A 28 -1.57 -14.12 12.05
C ASN A 28 -0.75 -12.98 12.68
N THR A 29 0.08 -12.34 11.86
CA THR A 29 1.10 -11.41 12.33
C THR A 29 1.11 -10.13 11.49
N MET A 30 1.78 -9.10 12.01
CA MET A 30 2.04 -7.86 11.27
C MET A 30 2.82 -8.14 9.97
N LEU A 31 3.77 -9.09 10.00
CA LEU A 31 4.52 -9.51 8.81
C LEU A 31 3.60 -10.07 7.72
N THR A 32 2.69 -11.00 8.09
CA THR A 32 1.74 -11.61 7.15
C THR A 32 0.84 -10.54 6.51
N ALA A 33 0.34 -9.62 7.33
CA ALA A 33 -0.48 -8.50 6.83
C ALA A 33 0.31 -7.59 5.89
N SER A 34 1.57 -7.28 6.21
CA SER A 34 2.43 -6.43 5.38
C SER A 34 2.74 -7.05 4.03
N VAL A 35 3.07 -8.35 3.99
CA VAL A 35 3.31 -9.09 2.73
C VAL A 35 2.04 -9.13 1.88
N LEU A 36 0.89 -9.43 2.49
CA LEU A 36 -0.38 -9.45 1.78
C LEU A 36 -0.73 -8.08 1.17
N LEU A 37 -0.57 -7.01 1.95
CA LEU A 37 -0.79 -5.64 1.47
C LEU A 37 0.16 -5.30 0.33
N GLY A 38 1.44 -5.68 0.43
CA GLY A 38 2.43 -5.52 -0.64
C GLY A 38 1.94 -6.15 -1.95
N ILE A 39 1.52 -7.41 -1.91
CA ILE A 39 0.97 -8.12 -3.08
C ILE A 39 -0.27 -7.42 -3.64
N MET A 40 -1.16 -6.93 -2.78
CA MET A 40 -2.40 -6.27 -3.21
C MET A 40 -2.20 -4.91 -3.88
N ILE A 41 -1.18 -4.16 -3.50
CA ILE A 41 -0.92 -2.81 -4.06
C ILE A 41 -0.08 -2.87 -5.34
N LEU A 42 0.73 -3.92 -5.54
CA LEU A 42 1.60 -4.08 -6.70
C LEU A 42 0.88 -3.86 -8.05
N PRO A 43 -0.28 -4.46 -8.34
CA PRO A 43 -0.97 -4.25 -9.61
C PRO A 43 -1.37 -2.78 -9.84
N THR A 44 -1.69 -2.06 -8.78
CA THR A 44 -2.03 -0.62 -8.87
C THR A 44 -0.80 0.20 -9.19
N ILE A 45 0.33 -0.06 -8.51
CA ILE A 45 1.60 0.64 -8.76
C ILE A 45 2.10 0.35 -10.17
N ILE A 46 2.08 -0.91 -10.58
CA ILE A 46 2.53 -1.33 -11.93
C ILE A 46 1.69 -0.64 -13.00
N GLY A 47 0.36 -0.69 -12.91
CA GLY A 47 -0.53 -0.10 -13.93
C GLY A 47 -0.37 1.42 -14.07
N VAL A 48 -0.22 2.14 -12.97
CA VAL A 48 0.02 3.60 -13.01
C VAL A 48 1.42 3.90 -13.52
N SER A 49 2.43 3.13 -13.13
CA SER A 49 3.81 3.30 -13.60
C SER A 49 3.94 3.01 -15.09
N GLU A 50 3.31 1.95 -15.58
CA GLU A 50 3.25 1.62 -17.02
C GLU A 50 2.61 2.77 -17.80
N SER A 51 1.46 3.27 -17.35
CA SER A 51 0.80 4.40 -17.99
C SER A 51 1.68 5.65 -18.01
N ALA A 52 2.44 5.90 -16.95
CA ALA A 52 3.37 7.01 -16.86
C ALA A 52 4.55 6.87 -17.85
N ILE A 53 5.09 5.67 -17.98
CA ILE A 53 6.18 5.38 -18.94
C ILE A 53 5.68 5.53 -20.38
N ARG A 54 4.49 5.01 -20.69
CA ARG A 54 3.88 5.14 -22.02
C ARG A 54 3.51 6.58 -22.39
N ALA A 55 3.30 7.45 -21.41
CA ALA A 55 3.00 8.87 -21.63
C ALA A 55 4.23 9.73 -21.93
N VAL A 56 5.45 9.18 -21.81
CA VAL A 56 6.68 9.90 -22.21
C VAL A 56 6.72 10.04 -23.73
N PRO A 57 6.95 11.25 -24.27
CA PRO A 57 7.08 11.45 -25.71
C PRO A 57 8.18 10.56 -26.32
N THR A 58 7.90 9.93 -27.45
CA THR A 58 8.86 9.05 -28.17
C THR A 58 10.15 9.76 -28.55
N SER A 59 10.12 11.07 -28.71
CA SER A 59 11.28 11.90 -29.00
C SER A 59 12.43 11.77 -28.01
N TYR A 60 12.13 11.47 -26.72
CA TYR A 60 13.18 11.19 -25.71
C TYR A 60 13.94 9.90 -26.03
N TYR A 61 13.21 8.87 -26.39
CA TYR A 61 13.77 7.58 -26.76
C TYR A 61 14.51 7.64 -28.08
N GLU A 62 13.87 8.19 -29.14
CA GLU A 62 14.43 8.32 -30.49
C GLU A 62 15.67 9.24 -30.52
N GLY A 63 15.63 10.36 -29.79
CA GLY A 63 16.78 11.24 -29.66
C GLY A 63 17.99 10.58 -29.00
N SER A 64 17.76 9.75 -28.00
CA SER A 64 18.81 8.96 -27.33
C SER A 64 19.44 7.92 -28.28
N LEU A 65 18.62 7.24 -29.09
CA LEU A 65 19.09 6.30 -30.11
C LEU A 65 19.90 7.03 -31.22
N ALA A 66 19.47 8.21 -31.66
CA ALA A 66 20.15 9.02 -32.65
C ALA A 66 21.57 9.45 -32.20
N LEU A 67 21.75 9.57 -30.86
CA LEU A 67 23.06 9.83 -30.24
C LEU A 67 23.91 8.56 -30.07
N GLY A 68 23.46 7.41 -30.60
CA GLY A 68 24.21 6.15 -30.58
C GLY A 68 24.04 5.33 -29.27
N ALA A 69 23.07 5.65 -28.41
CA ALA A 69 22.79 4.84 -27.22
C ALA A 69 22.13 3.51 -27.62
N SER A 70 22.40 2.43 -26.85
CA SER A 70 21.67 1.17 -26.99
C SER A 70 20.21 1.30 -26.51
N HIS A 71 19.37 0.35 -26.93
CA HIS A 71 17.96 0.28 -26.50
C HIS A 71 17.81 0.36 -24.97
N GLU A 72 18.53 -0.48 -24.24
CA GLU A 72 18.47 -0.52 -22.77
C GLU A 72 18.91 0.81 -22.16
N ARG A 73 19.99 1.40 -22.68
CA ARG A 73 20.49 2.67 -22.19
C ARG A 73 19.49 3.80 -22.42
N SER A 74 18.82 3.82 -23.58
CA SER A 74 17.77 4.80 -23.90
C SER A 74 16.57 4.67 -22.94
N VAL A 75 16.17 3.44 -22.61
CA VAL A 75 15.07 3.20 -21.66
C VAL A 75 15.47 3.64 -20.25
N PHE A 76 16.62 3.19 -19.73
CA PHE A 76 16.99 3.45 -18.33
C PHE A 76 17.45 4.89 -18.06
N PHE A 77 18.07 5.56 -19.02
CA PHE A 77 18.66 6.88 -18.81
C PHE A 77 17.90 8.04 -19.48
N ALA A 78 16.98 7.78 -20.41
CA ALA A 78 16.15 8.82 -21.01
C ALA A 78 14.67 8.65 -20.64
N THR A 79 14.05 7.50 -20.96
CA THR A 79 12.60 7.30 -20.79
C THR A 79 12.20 7.16 -19.32
N LEU A 80 12.89 6.33 -18.55
CA LEU A 80 12.53 6.05 -17.15
C LEU A 80 12.69 7.29 -16.25
N PRO A 81 13.77 8.09 -16.33
CA PRO A 81 13.88 9.35 -15.60
C PRO A 81 12.79 10.35 -15.97
N ALA A 82 12.41 10.44 -17.26
CA ALA A 82 11.32 11.31 -17.71
C ALA A 82 9.96 10.89 -17.13
N ALA A 83 9.72 9.58 -16.89
CA ALA A 83 8.51 9.03 -16.29
C ALA A 83 8.50 9.11 -14.74
N ARG A 84 9.61 9.48 -14.08
CA ARG A 84 9.80 9.39 -12.62
C ARG A 84 8.65 9.99 -11.81
N SER A 85 8.17 11.17 -12.19
CA SER A 85 7.10 11.86 -11.46
C SER A 85 5.78 11.08 -11.50
N GLY A 86 5.49 10.39 -12.62
CA GLY A 86 4.31 9.54 -12.76
C GLY A 86 4.44 8.21 -12.00
N ILE A 87 5.63 7.61 -12.00
CA ILE A 87 5.92 6.40 -11.22
C ILE A 87 5.76 6.69 -9.72
N LEU A 88 6.33 7.79 -9.22
CA LEU A 88 6.15 8.22 -7.85
C LEU A 88 4.68 8.45 -7.51
N ALA A 89 3.89 9.00 -8.43
CA ALA A 89 2.44 9.14 -8.22
C ALA A 89 1.75 7.77 -8.05
N GLY A 90 2.17 6.76 -8.80
CA GLY A 90 1.69 5.38 -8.67
C GLY A 90 2.00 4.77 -7.31
N VAL A 91 3.23 4.97 -6.82
CA VAL A 91 3.65 4.51 -5.49
C VAL A 91 2.82 5.17 -4.38
N VAL A 92 2.65 6.50 -4.45
CA VAL A 92 1.84 7.26 -3.47
C VAL A 92 0.39 6.77 -3.45
N LEU A 93 -0.20 6.54 -4.63
CA LEU A 93 -1.55 6.00 -4.74
C LEU A 93 -1.65 4.59 -4.12
N GLY A 94 -0.64 3.74 -4.35
CA GLY A 94 -0.54 2.43 -3.74
C GLY A 94 -0.48 2.49 -2.21
N ILE A 95 0.38 3.35 -1.65
CA ILE A 95 0.52 3.56 -0.20
C ILE A 95 -0.80 4.06 0.40
N GLY A 96 -1.43 5.08 -0.20
CA GLY A 96 -2.72 5.61 0.27
C GLY A 96 -3.80 4.53 0.31
N ARG A 97 -3.80 3.63 -0.67
CA ARG A 97 -4.72 2.48 -0.71
C ARG A 97 -4.40 1.44 0.37
N ALA A 98 -3.12 1.18 0.65
CA ALA A 98 -2.71 0.24 1.69
C ALA A 98 -3.11 0.71 3.09
N ILE A 99 -2.97 2.02 3.38
CA ILE A 99 -3.36 2.60 4.68
C ILE A 99 -4.86 2.45 4.95
N GLY A 100 -5.69 2.53 3.91
CA GLY A 100 -7.14 2.35 4.03
C GLY A 100 -7.62 0.90 3.95
N GLU A 101 -6.73 -0.08 3.77
CA GLU A 101 -7.16 -1.48 3.64
C GLU A 101 -7.59 -2.05 5.00
N THR A 102 -8.78 -2.58 5.05
CA THR A 102 -9.39 -3.06 6.28
C THR A 102 -9.69 -4.55 6.24
N MET A 103 -10.44 -5.00 5.23
CA MET A 103 -10.99 -6.36 5.21
C MET A 103 -9.91 -7.44 5.13
N ALA A 104 -8.91 -7.26 4.27
CA ALA A 104 -7.81 -8.20 4.17
C ALA A 104 -6.96 -8.22 5.45
N VAL A 105 -6.72 -7.05 6.04
CA VAL A 105 -5.93 -6.91 7.28
C VAL A 105 -6.63 -7.57 8.47
N VAL A 106 -7.94 -7.36 8.64
CA VAL A 106 -8.74 -8.02 9.70
C VAL A 106 -8.58 -9.54 9.67
N MET A 107 -8.47 -10.14 8.49
CA MET A 107 -8.35 -11.59 8.35
C MET A 107 -6.97 -12.14 8.75
N VAL A 108 -5.89 -11.38 8.59
CA VAL A 108 -4.51 -11.91 8.69
C VAL A 108 -3.63 -11.24 9.75
N ALA A 109 -4.02 -10.08 10.29
CA ALA A 109 -3.18 -9.31 11.21
C ALA A 109 -3.21 -9.78 12.67
N GLY A 110 -4.09 -10.72 13.02
CA GLY A 110 -4.21 -11.27 14.38
C GLY A 110 -5.02 -10.40 15.36
N ASN A 111 -5.37 -9.17 15.03
CA ASN A 111 -6.27 -8.25 15.71
C ASN A 111 -6.01 -8.06 17.23
N LYS A 112 -4.77 -8.21 17.68
CA LYS A 112 -4.42 -8.01 19.09
C LYS A 112 -4.46 -6.52 19.44
N ALA A 113 -5.27 -6.14 20.44
CA ALA A 113 -5.42 -4.76 20.91
C ALA A 113 -4.29 -4.36 21.88
N ARG A 114 -3.04 -4.59 21.48
CA ARG A 114 -1.83 -4.18 22.20
C ARG A 114 -0.76 -3.71 21.22
N MET A 115 0.20 -2.92 21.71
CA MET A 115 1.36 -2.54 20.91
C MET A 115 2.18 -3.77 20.56
N PRO A 116 2.49 -4.00 19.28
CA PRO A 116 3.32 -5.12 18.85
C PRO A 116 4.76 -4.93 19.35
N GLN A 117 5.39 -5.99 19.81
CA GLN A 117 6.80 -6.00 20.22
C GLN A 117 7.73 -6.39 19.08
N GLY A 118 7.17 -6.89 17.96
CA GLY A 118 7.93 -7.29 16.79
C GLY A 118 7.05 -7.55 15.58
N LEU A 119 7.67 -7.81 14.43
CA LEU A 119 6.99 -8.08 13.16
C LEU A 119 6.15 -9.36 13.19
N LEU A 120 6.48 -10.29 14.07
CA LEU A 120 5.78 -11.58 14.23
C LEU A 120 4.62 -11.50 15.25
N ASP A 121 4.40 -10.34 15.84
CA ASP A 121 3.23 -10.12 16.69
C ASP A 121 1.98 -9.76 15.88
N GLY A 122 0.82 -10.13 16.43
CA GLY A 122 -0.46 -9.67 15.91
C GLY A 122 -0.70 -8.20 16.26
N VAL A 123 -1.30 -7.46 15.35
CA VAL A 123 -1.61 -6.03 15.49
C VAL A 123 -3.06 -5.75 15.12
N ARG A 124 -3.68 -4.79 15.79
CA ARG A 124 -4.98 -4.24 15.42
C ARG A 124 -4.79 -2.86 14.81
N THR A 125 -5.09 -2.72 13.52
CA THR A 125 -5.04 -1.41 12.85
C THR A 125 -6.25 -0.55 13.26
N MET A 126 -6.13 0.76 13.12
CA MET A 126 -7.23 1.69 13.42
C MET A 126 -8.47 1.40 12.57
N THR A 127 -8.29 1.10 11.28
CA THR A 127 -9.35 0.69 10.36
C THR A 127 -10.04 -0.59 10.79
N ALA A 128 -9.25 -1.61 11.18
CA ALA A 128 -9.76 -2.88 11.70
C ALA A 128 -10.55 -2.69 13.00
N ASN A 129 -10.03 -1.86 13.91
CA ASN A 129 -10.70 -1.55 15.18
C ASN A 129 -12.08 -0.94 14.95
N ILE A 130 -12.19 0.06 14.07
CA ILE A 130 -13.46 0.71 13.75
C ILE A 130 -14.46 -0.31 13.19
N VAL A 131 -14.07 -1.12 12.22
CA VAL A 131 -14.98 -2.07 11.56
C VAL A 131 -15.41 -3.19 12.49
N MET A 132 -14.53 -3.68 13.35
CA MET A 132 -14.84 -4.78 14.26
C MET A 132 -15.74 -4.35 15.44
N GLU A 133 -15.54 -3.14 15.94
CA GLU A 133 -16.18 -2.67 17.17
C GLU A 133 -17.45 -1.84 16.91
N MET A 134 -17.55 -1.16 15.76
CA MET A 134 -18.65 -0.22 15.46
C MET A 134 -20.05 -0.86 15.51
N GLY A 135 -20.14 -2.15 15.19
CA GLY A 135 -21.43 -2.87 15.12
C GLY A 135 -22.14 -3.05 16.46
N TYR A 136 -21.39 -3.03 17.57
CA TYR A 136 -21.92 -3.24 18.93
C TYR A 136 -21.51 -2.13 19.91
N ALA A 137 -20.78 -1.12 19.43
CA ALA A 137 -20.39 0.02 20.25
C ALA A 137 -21.59 0.90 20.62
N THR A 138 -21.70 1.26 21.89
CA THR A 138 -22.71 2.17 22.42
C THR A 138 -22.04 3.37 23.08
N ASP A 139 -22.78 4.46 23.20
CA ASP A 139 -22.40 5.66 23.95
C ASP A 139 -20.93 6.09 23.77
N LEU A 140 -20.19 6.21 24.87
CA LEU A 140 -18.80 6.66 24.92
C LEU A 140 -17.88 5.80 24.04
N HIS A 141 -18.11 4.49 23.94
CA HIS A 141 -17.31 3.62 23.08
C HIS A 141 -17.45 3.97 21.60
N ARG A 142 -18.69 4.26 21.17
CA ARG A 142 -18.99 4.71 19.80
C ARG A 142 -18.34 6.06 19.50
N GLU A 143 -18.37 7.00 20.43
CA GLU A 143 -17.70 8.30 20.31
C GLU A 143 -16.18 8.14 20.17
N ALA A 144 -15.57 7.24 20.95
CA ALA A 144 -14.15 6.93 20.85
C ALA A 144 -13.77 6.35 19.48
N LEU A 145 -14.61 5.49 18.88
CA LEU A 145 -14.40 4.97 17.53
C LEU A 145 -14.52 6.07 16.46
N ILE A 146 -15.47 6.98 16.60
CA ILE A 146 -15.61 8.14 15.72
C ILE A 146 -14.37 9.04 15.84
N ALA A 147 -13.90 9.32 17.06
CA ALA A 147 -12.66 10.05 17.26
C ALA A 147 -11.45 9.37 16.59
N THR A 148 -11.35 8.04 16.70
CA THR A 148 -10.33 7.24 16.01
C THR A 148 -10.42 7.40 14.48
N ALA A 149 -11.64 7.43 13.92
CA ALA A 149 -11.85 7.65 12.48
C ALA A 149 -11.41 9.06 12.05
N VAL A 150 -11.67 10.09 12.87
CA VAL A 150 -11.22 11.47 12.61
C VAL A 150 -9.70 11.55 12.63
N VAL A 151 -9.04 10.95 13.61
CA VAL A 151 -7.57 10.90 13.70
C VAL A 151 -6.98 10.21 12.45
N LEU A 152 -7.55 9.07 12.05
CA LEU A 152 -7.13 8.36 10.85
C LEU A 152 -7.31 9.21 9.59
N PHE A 153 -8.43 9.91 9.46
CA PHE A 153 -8.71 10.81 8.34
C PHE A 153 -7.67 11.93 8.26
N VAL A 154 -7.38 12.61 9.36
CA VAL A 154 -6.37 13.68 9.44
C VAL A 154 -4.99 13.12 9.08
N PHE A 155 -4.62 11.94 9.59
CA PHE A 155 -3.35 11.29 9.28
C PHE A 155 -3.21 10.99 7.78
N ILE A 156 -4.24 10.42 7.15
CA ILE A 156 -4.25 10.15 5.70
C ILE A 156 -4.16 11.46 4.91
N LEU A 157 -4.84 12.51 5.35
CA LEU A 157 -4.80 13.82 4.71
C LEU A 157 -3.39 14.41 4.76
N ILE A 158 -2.73 14.37 5.92
CA ILE A 158 -1.34 14.84 6.08
C ILE A 158 -0.40 14.09 5.13
N ILE A 159 -0.49 12.77 5.07
CA ILE A 159 0.31 11.95 4.18
C ILE A 159 0.09 12.36 2.73
N ASN A 160 -1.16 12.46 2.28
CA ASN A 160 -1.49 12.82 0.90
C ASN A 160 -0.99 14.23 0.53
N VAL A 161 -1.14 15.20 1.42
CA VAL A 161 -0.63 16.57 1.21
C VAL A 161 0.90 16.57 1.13
N THR A 162 1.58 15.87 2.05
CA THR A 162 3.04 15.78 2.06
C THR A 162 3.57 15.19 0.75
N PHE A 163 3.01 14.09 0.29
CA PHE A 163 3.40 13.49 -0.99
C PHE A 163 3.06 14.37 -2.19
N SER A 164 1.93 15.09 -2.15
CA SER A 164 1.55 16.03 -3.21
C SER A 164 2.56 17.17 -3.33
N LEU A 165 3.02 17.70 -2.20
CA LEU A 165 4.03 18.77 -2.17
C LEU A 165 5.40 18.28 -2.66
N LEU A 166 5.84 17.08 -2.24
CA LEU A 166 7.08 16.46 -2.73
C LEU A 166 7.07 16.30 -4.26
N ARG A 167 5.95 15.78 -4.81
CA ARG A 167 5.79 15.62 -6.26
C ARG A 167 5.81 16.94 -7.03
N ARG A 168 5.36 18.04 -6.43
CA ARG A 168 5.39 19.35 -7.07
C ARG A 168 6.81 19.89 -7.18
N LYS A 169 7.66 19.62 -6.19
CA LYS A 169 9.07 20.05 -6.19
C LYS A 169 9.90 19.33 -7.26
N ASP A 170 9.58 18.10 -7.61
CA ASP A 170 10.28 17.34 -8.67
C ASP A 170 9.90 17.78 -10.10
N ARG A 171 8.94 18.69 -10.25
CA ARG A 171 8.53 19.27 -11.56
C ARG A 171 9.09 20.67 -11.82
N ALA A 172 9.65 21.32 -10.82
CA ALA A 172 10.31 22.62 -10.92
C ALA A 172 11.82 22.44 -11.11
#